data_8b51f471b56e11f086e77ef7789a9f9f
#
_entry.id   8b51f471b56e11f086e77ef7789a9f9f
#
_cell.length_a   1.000
_cell.length_b   1.000
_cell.length_c   1.000
_cell.angle_alpha   90.00
_cell.angle_beta   90.00
_cell.angle_gamma   90.00
#
_symmetry.space_group_name_H-M   'P 1'
#
loop_
_entity.id
_entity.type
_entity.pdbx_description
1 polymer ?
#
loop_
_entity_poly.entity_id
_entity_poly.type
_entity_poly.pdbx_seq_one_letter_code
_entity_poly.pdbx_strand_id
1 'polypeptide(L)'
;MYQNYQYEVDPKDPFKPLYQGTFEETVEVGGKTRRYLLYIPEGARPSTAGVLVLPENGKTADDLWRESGWRMIADTEGTKEKLILFFLEPENGKWQLDEPYGKPDGDVAYIEQVYLAGTQRLKFC
;
A
#
# COMPACT_ATOMS: atom_id res chain seq x y z
N MET A 1 3.27 10.84 12.96
CA MET A 1 4.11 9.65 12.70
C MET A 1 3.23 8.42 12.64
N TYR A 2 3.45 7.59 11.65
CA TYR A 2 2.61 6.42 11.42
C TYR A 2 3.19 5.19 12.14
N GLN A 3 2.30 4.30 12.58
CA GLN A 3 2.70 3.03 13.19
C GLN A 3 2.84 1.98 12.09
N ASN A 4 3.60 0.93 12.37
CA ASN A 4 3.64 -0.25 11.52
C ASN A 4 2.37 -1.08 11.73
N TYR A 5 1.90 -1.72 10.67
CA TYR A 5 0.70 -2.54 10.72
C TYR A 5 1.02 -3.88 11.41
N GLN A 6 0.29 -4.17 12.49
CA GLN A 6 0.53 -5.36 13.32
C GLN A 6 -0.56 -6.41 13.22
N TYR A 7 -1.62 -6.13 12.48
CA TYR A 7 -2.78 -7.03 12.40
C TYR A 7 -2.44 -8.28 11.61
N GLU A 8 -2.88 -9.41 12.13
CA GLU A 8 -2.83 -10.69 11.43
C GLU A 8 -4.25 -11.18 11.21
N VAL A 9 -4.49 -11.83 10.06
CA VAL A 9 -5.80 -12.39 9.75
C VAL A 9 -6.05 -13.56 10.70
N ASP A 10 -7.19 -13.50 11.44
CA ASP A 10 -7.58 -14.57 12.34
C ASP A 10 -8.15 -15.74 11.51
N PRO A 11 -7.52 -16.92 11.53
CA PRO A 11 -8.01 -18.06 10.77
C PRO A 11 -9.39 -18.55 11.22
N LYS A 12 -9.80 -18.21 12.45
CA LYS A 12 -11.11 -18.58 12.96
C LYS A 12 -12.20 -17.59 12.55
N ASP A 13 -11.81 -16.38 12.18
CA ASP A 13 -12.74 -15.34 11.73
C ASP A 13 -12.14 -14.55 10.59
N PRO A 14 -12.14 -15.10 9.36
CA PRO A 14 -11.56 -14.44 8.20
C PRO A 14 -12.33 -13.19 7.75
N PHE A 15 -13.52 -12.97 8.32
CA PHE A 15 -14.33 -11.79 7.99
C PHE A 15 -14.22 -10.69 9.03
N LYS A 16 -13.39 -10.88 10.05
CA LYS A 16 -13.16 -9.85 11.05
C LYS A 16 -12.59 -8.58 10.41
N PRO A 17 -13.17 -7.40 10.69
CA PRO A 17 -12.65 -6.16 10.15
C PRO A 17 -11.18 -5.92 10.51
N LEU A 18 -10.44 -5.39 9.57
CA LEU A 18 -9.04 -5.00 9.79
C LEU A 18 -8.96 -3.75 10.67
N TYR A 19 -7.83 -3.54 11.31
CA TYR A 19 -7.59 -2.29 12.03
C TYR A 19 -7.51 -1.14 11.05
N GLN A 20 -8.37 -0.14 11.24
CA GLN A 20 -8.38 1.04 10.39
C GLN A 20 -7.21 1.96 10.71
N GLY A 21 -6.79 2.74 9.75
CA GLY A 21 -5.77 3.77 9.93
C GLY A 21 -4.77 3.84 8.80
N THR A 22 -3.77 4.70 9.01
CA THR A 22 -2.64 4.84 8.10
C THR A 22 -1.39 4.30 8.78
N PHE A 23 -0.67 3.42 8.09
CA PHE A 23 0.49 2.73 8.64
C PHE A 23 1.69 2.93 7.72
N GLU A 24 2.85 3.19 8.30
CA GLU A 24 4.11 3.21 7.56
C GLU A 24 4.67 1.81 7.51
N GLU A 25 4.91 1.31 6.31
CA GLU A 25 5.45 -0.02 6.10
C GLU A 25 6.67 0.04 5.20
N THR A 26 7.47 -1.01 5.24
CA THR A 26 8.66 -1.13 4.41
C THR A 26 8.70 -2.47 3.72
N VAL A 27 9.40 -2.52 2.59
CA VAL A 27 9.75 -3.77 1.89
C VAL A 27 11.21 -3.73 1.53
N GLU A 28 11.82 -4.92 1.47
CA GLU A 28 13.19 -5.05 1.01
C GLU A 28 13.22 -5.26 -0.50
N VAL A 29 14.02 -4.46 -1.19
CA VAL A 29 14.10 -4.47 -2.64
C VAL A 29 15.59 -4.52 -3.03
N GLY A 30 16.11 -5.70 -3.35
CA GLY A 30 17.49 -5.87 -3.74
C GLY A 30 18.51 -5.37 -2.71
N GLY A 31 18.24 -5.59 -1.43
CA GLY A 31 19.12 -5.15 -0.35
C GLY A 31 18.87 -3.73 0.14
N LYS A 32 17.91 -3.03 -0.46
CA LYS A 32 17.50 -1.69 -0.05
C LYS A 32 16.17 -1.75 0.65
N THR A 33 15.96 -0.90 1.66
CA THR A 33 14.67 -0.77 2.34
C THR A 33 13.90 0.37 1.69
N ARG A 34 12.70 0.08 1.21
CA ARG A 34 11.82 1.10 0.63
C ARG A 34 10.50 1.14 1.39
N ARG A 35 9.97 2.36 1.57
CA ARG A 35 8.76 2.56 2.35
C ARG A 35 7.53 2.75 1.46
N TYR A 36 6.38 2.49 2.05
CA TYR A 36 5.09 2.87 1.48
C TYR A 36 4.14 3.17 2.63
N LEU A 37 3.03 3.82 2.33
CA LEU A 37 1.96 4.02 3.30
C LEU A 37 0.80 3.10 2.98
N LEU A 38 0.28 2.44 4.01
CA LEU A 38 -0.86 1.54 3.91
C LEU A 38 -2.05 2.23 4.57
N TYR A 39 -3.12 2.46 3.80
CA TYR A 39 -4.34 3.05 4.33
C TYR A 39 -5.47 2.04 4.34
N ILE A 40 -6.02 1.79 5.53
CA ILE A 40 -7.11 0.85 5.73
C ILE A 40 -8.31 1.64 6.25
N PRO A 41 -9.38 1.79 5.44
CA PRO A 41 -10.59 2.49 5.89
C PRO A 41 -11.39 1.65 6.90
N GLU A 42 -12.24 2.33 7.64
CA GLU A 42 -13.13 1.66 8.58
C GLU A 42 -13.99 0.62 7.85
N GLY A 43 -14.08 -0.57 8.44
CA GLY A 43 -14.91 -1.64 7.89
C GLY A 43 -14.25 -2.49 6.81
N ALA A 44 -13.02 -2.17 6.42
CA ALA A 44 -12.29 -3.01 5.48
C ALA A 44 -12.03 -4.39 6.07
N ARG A 45 -12.05 -5.41 5.22
CA ARG A 45 -11.88 -6.82 5.60
C ARG A 45 -10.75 -7.43 4.79
N PRO A 46 -10.27 -8.62 5.16
CA PRO A 46 -9.19 -9.28 4.38
C PRO A 46 -9.48 -9.43 2.90
N SER A 47 -10.76 -9.56 2.51
CA SER A 47 -11.16 -9.69 1.10
C SER A 47 -11.34 -8.35 0.38
N THR A 48 -11.14 -7.22 1.07
CA THR A 48 -11.28 -5.90 0.45
C THR A 48 -10.23 -5.68 -0.63
N ALA A 49 -10.65 -5.09 -1.75
CA ALA A 49 -9.74 -4.82 -2.87
C ALA A 49 -8.65 -3.83 -2.47
N GLY A 50 -7.45 -4.07 -2.98
CA GLY A 50 -6.31 -3.18 -2.78
C GLY A 50 -5.97 -2.41 -4.05
N VAL A 51 -5.54 -1.16 -3.90
CA VAL A 51 -5.12 -0.30 -5.00
C VAL A 51 -3.74 0.26 -4.68
N LEU A 52 -2.81 0.09 -5.61
CA LEU A 52 -1.48 0.69 -5.52
C LEU A 52 -1.52 2.04 -6.22
N VAL A 53 -1.18 3.09 -5.49
CA VAL A 53 -1.21 4.47 -6.00
C VAL A 53 0.24 4.97 -6.11
N LEU A 54 0.64 5.35 -7.32
CA LEU A 54 1.98 5.82 -7.61
C LEU A 54 1.95 7.33 -7.88
N PRO A 55 2.77 8.11 -7.17
CA PRO A 55 2.80 9.55 -7.42
C PRO A 55 3.60 9.90 -8.67
N GLU A 56 3.44 11.12 -9.12
CA GLU A 56 4.33 11.70 -10.11
C GLU A 56 5.73 11.92 -9.51
N ASN A 57 6.71 12.14 -10.37
CA ASN A 57 8.06 12.49 -9.92
C ASN A 57 8.02 13.73 -9.03
N GLY A 58 8.83 13.74 -7.98
CA GLY A 58 8.91 14.83 -7.04
C GLY A 58 7.91 14.75 -5.89
N LYS A 59 7.02 13.75 -5.89
CA LYS A 59 6.04 13.56 -4.84
C LYS A 59 6.35 12.30 -4.02
N THR A 60 5.93 12.31 -2.75
CA THR A 60 6.12 11.18 -1.83
C THR A 60 4.79 10.49 -1.57
N ALA A 61 4.86 9.37 -0.87
CA ALA A 61 3.65 8.68 -0.41
C ALA A 61 2.82 9.58 0.52
N ASP A 62 3.48 10.41 1.35
CA ASP A 62 2.79 11.35 2.23
C ASP A 62 2.04 12.43 1.46
N ASP A 63 2.60 12.90 0.35
CA ASP A 63 1.92 13.85 -0.53
C ASP A 63 0.66 13.24 -1.11
N LEU A 64 0.71 11.98 -1.58
CA LEU A 64 -0.45 11.26 -2.08
C LEU A 64 -1.50 11.09 -0.99
N TRP A 65 -1.08 10.69 0.18
CA TRP A 65 -1.97 10.48 1.32
C TRP A 65 -2.73 11.76 1.65
N ARG A 66 -2.04 12.91 1.59
CA ARG A 66 -2.60 14.21 1.97
C ARG A 66 -3.39 14.86 0.85
N GLU A 67 -2.92 14.79 -0.39
CA GLU A 67 -3.39 15.65 -1.49
C GLU A 67 -4.19 14.94 -2.57
N SER A 68 -4.09 13.61 -2.70
CA SER A 68 -4.63 12.92 -3.88
C SER A 68 -6.15 12.74 -3.89
N GLY A 69 -6.80 12.82 -2.72
CA GLY A 69 -8.23 12.53 -2.62
C GLY A 69 -8.58 11.05 -2.60
N TRP A 70 -7.61 10.15 -2.75
CA TRP A 70 -7.87 8.70 -2.74
C TRP A 70 -8.50 8.22 -1.44
N ARG A 71 -8.09 8.79 -0.29
CA ARG A 71 -8.67 8.38 1.00
C ARG A 71 -10.17 8.68 1.06
N MET A 72 -10.58 9.81 0.49
CA MET A 72 -11.99 10.15 0.42
C MET A 72 -12.76 9.12 -0.41
N ILE A 73 -12.19 8.70 -1.54
CA ILE A 73 -12.79 7.66 -2.39
C ILE A 73 -12.89 6.34 -1.61
N ALA A 74 -11.81 5.96 -0.91
CA ALA A 74 -11.76 4.72 -0.15
C ALA A 74 -12.78 4.71 1.01
N ASP A 75 -13.07 5.88 1.57
CA ASP A 75 -14.00 6.02 2.70
C ASP A 75 -15.45 6.24 2.29
N THR A 76 -15.73 6.38 0.99
CA THR A 76 -17.06 6.75 0.53
C THR A 76 -18.11 5.76 1.01
N GLU A 77 -19.11 6.27 1.74
CA GLU A 77 -20.26 5.51 2.16
C GLU A 77 -21.18 5.24 0.97
N GLY A 78 -21.88 4.12 1.00
CA GLY A 78 -22.82 3.76 -0.06
C GLY A 78 -22.22 2.93 -1.18
N THR A 79 -20.90 2.83 -1.26
CA THR A 79 -20.28 1.80 -2.09
C THR A 79 -20.17 0.53 -1.24
N LYS A 80 -20.54 -0.60 -1.80
CA LYS A 80 -20.46 -1.88 -1.08
C LYS A 80 -19.02 -2.31 -0.82
N GLU A 81 -18.07 -1.65 -1.49
CA GLU A 81 -16.67 -2.04 -1.47
C GLU A 81 -15.82 -0.87 -0.99
N LYS A 82 -15.13 -1.09 0.11
CA LYS A 82 -14.06 -0.21 0.56
C LYS A 82 -12.82 -0.52 -0.27
N LEU A 83 -11.83 0.38 -0.24
CA LEU A 83 -10.55 0.17 -0.90
C LEU A 83 -9.44 0.28 0.13
N ILE A 84 -8.51 -0.67 0.12
CA ILE A 84 -7.26 -0.57 0.86
C ILE A 84 -6.25 0.08 -0.08
N LEU A 85 -5.60 1.14 0.38
CA LEU A 85 -4.71 1.92 -0.47
C LEU A 85 -3.25 1.70 -0.07
N PHE A 86 -2.41 1.54 -1.09
CA PHE A 86 -0.96 1.44 -0.92
C PHE A 86 -0.38 2.65 -1.63
N PHE A 87 0.10 3.64 -0.86
CA PHE A 87 0.72 4.82 -1.44
C PHE A 87 2.23 4.58 -1.54
N LEU A 88 2.71 4.44 -2.76
CA LEU A 88 4.12 4.20 -3.04
C LEU A 88 4.85 5.52 -3.27
N GLU A 89 6.17 5.47 -3.35
CA GLU A 89 6.96 6.65 -3.65
C GLU A 89 8.22 6.27 -4.45
N PRO A 90 8.65 7.14 -5.39
CA PRO A 90 9.86 6.88 -6.14
C PRO A 90 11.10 7.05 -5.26
N GLU A 91 12.15 6.31 -5.56
CA GLU A 91 13.44 6.47 -4.89
C GLU A 91 14.06 7.80 -5.31
N ASN A 92 14.44 8.60 -4.32
CA ASN A 92 15.04 9.93 -4.55
C ASN A 92 14.17 10.85 -5.42
N GLY A 93 12.86 10.69 -5.34
CA GLY A 93 11.90 11.58 -5.99
C GLY A 93 11.69 11.34 -7.48
N LYS A 94 12.28 10.30 -8.05
CA LYS A 94 12.15 10.06 -9.49
C LYS A 94 12.01 8.57 -9.80
N TRP A 95 10.96 8.20 -10.53
CA TRP A 95 10.79 6.86 -11.06
C TRP A 95 11.85 6.58 -12.14
N GLN A 96 12.47 5.40 -12.06
CA GLN A 96 13.52 4.99 -13.00
C GLN A 96 12.90 4.23 -14.16
N LEU A 97 12.41 4.97 -15.16
CA LEU A 97 11.70 4.37 -16.29
C LEU A 97 12.64 3.74 -17.31
N ASP A 98 13.92 4.08 -17.27
CA ASP A 98 14.92 3.57 -18.20
C ASP A 98 15.62 2.30 -17.72
N GLU A 99 15.29 1.84 -16.53
CA GLU A 99 15.92 0.66 -15.97
C GLU A 99 15.53 -0.60 -16.73
N PRO A 100 16.48 -1.54 -16.90
CA PRO A 100 16.14 -2.82 -17.49
C PRO A 100 15.06 -3.54 -16.68
N TYR A 101 14.10 -4.13 -17.37
CA TYR A 101 13.08 -4.92 -16.73
C TYR A 101 13.74 -6.07 -15.97
N GLY A 102 13.29 -6.28 -14.73
CA GLY A 102 13.82 -7.35 -13.88
C GLY A 102 15.02 -6.96 -13.04
N LYS A 103 15.40 -5.68 -13.00
CA LYS A 103 16.46 -5.22 -12.10
C LYS A 103 16.03 -5.47 -10.65
N PRO A 104 16.83 -6.24 -9.84
CA PRO A 104 16.37 -6.69 -8.52
C PRO A 104 16.19 -5.58 -7.49
N ASP A 105 16.80 -4.41 -7.67
CA ASP A 105 16.64 -3.26 -6.76
C ASP A 105 15.94 -2.07 -7.43
N GLY A 106 15.23 -2.31 -8.53
CA GLY A 106 14.54 -1.27 -9.30
C GLY A 106 13.10 -1.03 -8.86
N ASP A 107 12.43 -0.11 -9.54
CA ASP A 107 11.08 0.31 -9.20
C ASP A 107 10.05 -0.78 -9.47
N VAL A 108 10.23 -1.58 -10.51
CA VAL A 108 9.33 -2.71 -10.79
C VAL A 108 9.39 -3.73 -9.65
N ALA A 109 10.60 -4.05 -9.19
CA ALA A 109 10.78 -4.95 -8.04
C ALA A 109 10.13 -4.39 -6.78
N TYR A 110 10.22 -3.09 -6.56
CA TYR A 110 9.57 -2.42 -5.44
C TYR A 110 8.05 -2.59 -5.50
N ILE A 111 7.45 -2.30 -6.64
CA ILE A 111 5.99 -2.45 -6.83
C ILE A 111 5.58 -3.90 -6.59
N GLU A 112 6.34 -4.86 -7.11
CA GLU A 112 6.06 -6.28 -6.89
C GLU A 112 6.13 -6.66 -5.41
N GLN A 113 7.12 -6.16 -4.67
CA GLN A 113 7.25 -6.46 -3.25
C GLN A 113 6.11 -5.88 -2.43
N VAL A 114 5.64 -4.67 -2.76
CA VAL A 114 4.47 -4.08 -2.11
C VAL A 114 3.23 -4.92 -2.39
N TYR A 115 3.03 -5.33 -3.64
CA TYR A 115 1.92 -6.20 -4.03
C TYR A 115 1.95 -7.51 -3.24
N LEU A 116 3.12 -8.17 -3.16
CA LEU A 116 3.27 -9.43 -2.43
C LEU A 116 3.00 -9.25 -0.94
N ALA A 117 3.51 -8.16 -0.35
CA ALA A 117 3.25 -7.87 1.06
C ALA A 117 1.76 -7.74 1.33
N GLY A 118 1.04 -7.06 0.45
CA GLY A 118 -0.41 -6.91 0.57
C GLY A 118 -1.14 -8.25 0.47
N THR A 119 -0.86 -9.01 -0.58
CA THR A 119 -1.57 -10.27 -0.82
C THR A 119 -1.24 -11.35 0.20
N GLN A 120 -0.01 -11.37 0.71
CA GLN A 120 0.41 -12.38 1.69
C GLN A 120 0.01 -12.03 3.11
N ARG A 121 0.16 -10.77 3.52
CA ARG A 121 -0.14 -10.35 4.88
C ARG A 121 -1.63 -10.14 5.12
N LEU A 122 -2.32 -9.53 4.18
CA LEU A 122 -3.74 -9.17 4.34
C LEU A 122 -4.67 -10.20 3.70
N LYS A 123 -4.14 -11.15 2.94
CA LYS A 123 -4.92 -12.23 2.31
C LYS A 123 -5.99 -11.76 1.33
N PHE A 124 -5.86 -10.57 0.78
CA PHE A 124 -6.78 -10.14 -0.27
C PHE A 124 -6.28 -10.54 -1.66
N CYS A 125 -7.20 -10.56 -2.60
CA CYS A 125 -6.91 -10.97 -3.98
C CYS A 125 -6.46 -9.80 -4.84
#